data_ad0483201d09b7c19417bbc8de130310
#
_entry.id   ad0483201d09b7c19417bbc8de130310
#
_cell.length_a   1.000
_cell.length_b   1.000
_cell.length_c   1.000
_cell.angle_alpha   90.00
_cell.angle_beta   90.00
_cell.angle_gamma   90.00
#
_symmetry.space_group_name_H-M   'P 1'
#
loop_
_entity.id
_entity.type
_entity.pdbx_description
1 polymer ?
#
loop_
_entity_poly.entity_id
_entity_poly.type
_entity_poly.pdbx_seq_one_letter_code
_entity_poly.pdbx_strand_id
1 'polypeptide(L)'
;MCYYKGVNLMDTVTKQYIETVKVSDIPWHRLTTTYGRATDFPAHLEVLWDMKNVDAIDVAGEELAQNIEHQSTLWHATPFAMIFLLRIFKKALEERTQNEVAHYLAEQLVDLFTVIAECIR
;
A
#
# COMPACT_ATOMS: atom_id res chain seq x y z
N MET A 1 11.53 12.82 20.43
CA MET A 1 10.64 12.83 20.48
C MET A 1 9.79 12.63 21.05
N CYS A 2 9.33 12.97 21.33
CA CYS A 2 8.48 12.80 21.79
C CYS A 2 7.60 12.78 21.54
N TYR A 3 7.51 13.20 21.07
CA TYR A 3 6.48 13.07 20.90
C TYR A 3 6.09 12.04 20.67
N TYR A 4 6.68 11.44 20.62
CA TYR A 4 6.31 10.36 20.51
C TYR A 4 5.28 9.95 21.28
N LYS A 5 5.20 10.37 22.18
CA LYS A 5 4.02 10.33 22.91
C LYS A 5 2.86 10.75 22.07
N GLY A 6 3.09 11.75 21.21
CA GLY A 6 2.09 12.12 20.23
C GLY A 6 1.67 10.95 19.38
N VAL A 7 2.62 10.10 19.05
CA VAL A 7 2.32 8.91 18.29
C VAL A 7 1.53 7.94 19.14
N ASN A 8 1.92 7.81 20.40
CA ASN A 8 1.18 6.93 21.29
C ASN A 8 -0.23 7.39 21.50
N LEU A 9 -0.46 8.66 21.20
CA LEU A 9 -1.78 9.21 21.31
C LEU A 9 -2.54 9.11 20.01
N MET A 10 -2.02 8.31 19.06
CA MET A 10 -2.89 7.91 17.97
C MET A 10 -4.11 7.36 18.67
N ASP A 11 -5.19 8.12 18.61
CA ASP A 11 -6.33 7.79 19.41
C ASP A 11 -6.99 6.50 18.93
N THR A 12 -7.89 5.99 19.74
CA THR A 12 -8.60 4.77 19.44
C THR A 12 -9.36 4.86 18.14
N VAL A 13 -9.90 6.02 17.81
CA VAL A 13 -10.67 6.21 16.58
C VAL A 13 -9.78 6.05 15.35
N THR A 14 -8.61 6.70 15.34
CA THR A 14 -7.68 6.59 14.22
C THR A 14 -7.20 5.16 14.05
N LYS A 15 -6.87 4.50 15.15
CA LYS A 15 -6.41 3.11 15.11
C LYS A 15 -7.50 2.20 14.54
N GLN A 16 -8.74 2.37 15.02
CA GLN A 16 -9.85 1.59 14.50
C GLN A 16 -10.09 1.83 13.03
N TYR A 17 -9.96 3.08 12.59
CA TYR A 17 -10.11 3.39 11.18
C TYR A 17 -9.09 2.61 10.34
N ILE A 18 -7.83 2.67 10.73
CA ILE A 18 -6.76 1.98 10.00
C ILE A 18 -7.01 0.48 9.96
N GLU A 19 -7.53 -0.09 11.04
CA GLU A 19 -7.75 -1.53 11.13
C GLU A 19 -9.01 -2.00 10.40
N THR A 20 -10.01 -1.14 10.23
CA THR A 20 -11.32 -1.56 9.74
C THR A 20 -11.73 -0.94 8.42
N VAL A 21 -11.06 0.11 7.96
CA VAL A 21 -11.44 0.78 6.72
C VAL A 21 -11.35 -0.20 5.54
N LYS A 22 -12.32 -0.08 4.62
CA LYS A 22 -12.35 -0.92 3.44
C LYS A 22 -11.89 -0.13 2.23
N VAL A 23 -11.40 -0.84 1.22
CA VAL A 23 -11.00 -0.21 -0.04
C VAL A 23 -12.13 0.66 -0.57
N SER A 24 -13.36 0.16 -0.50
CA SER A 24 -14.53 0.88 -1.02
C SER A 24 -14.89 2.13 -0.21
N ASP A 25 -14.32 2.29 0.99
CA ASP A 25 -14.60 3.48 1.81
C ASP A 25 -13.77 4.68 1.40
N ILE A 26 -12.72 4.49 0.59
CA ILE A 26 -11.79 5.55 0.22
C ILE A 26 -12.25 6.22 -1.08
N PRO A 27 -12.30 7.55 -1.12
CA PRO A 27 -12.69 8.24 -2.35
C PRO A 27 -11.51 8.35 -3.32
N TRP A 28 -11.09 7.22 -3.86
CA TRP A 28 -9.89 7.15 -4.71
C TRP A 28 -9.92 8.15 -5.87
N HIS A 29 -11.09 8.39 -6.45
CA HIS A 29 -11.23 9.30 -7.58
C HIS A 29 -10.92 10.75 -7.23
N ARG A 30 -10.84 11.08 -5.95
CA ARG A 30 -10.49 12.42 -5.47
C ARG A 30 -9.05 12.55 -5.03
N LEU A 31 -8.32 11.44 -4.96
CA LEU A 31 -6.95 11.46 -4.46
C LEU A 31 -5.97 11.58 -5.62
N THR A 32 -4.96 12.44 -5.45
CA THR A 32 -3.98 12.65 -6.50
C THR A 32 -2.87 11.60 -6.45
N THR A 33 -2.34 11.31 -7.61
CA THR A 33 -1.21 10.41 -7.82
C THR A 33 -0.21 11.10 -8.73
N THR A 34 0.89 10.41 -9.04
CA THR A 34 1.90 10.94 -9.96
C THR A 34 1.30 11.32 -11.31
N TYR A 35 0.43 10.48 -11.84
CA TYR A 35 -0.07 10.64 -13.21
C TYR A 35 -1.57 10.95 -13.27
N GLY A 36 -2.17 11.40 -12.18
CA GLY A 36 -3.57 11.78 -12.20
C GLY A 36 -4.30 11.47 -10.91
N ARG A 37 -5.32 10.65 -11.00
CA ARG A 37 -6.16 10.27 -9.86
C ARG A 37 -6.05 8.78 -9.57
N ALA A 38 -6.36 8.40 -8.35
CA ALA A 38 -6.21 7.01 -7.89
C ALA A 38 -7.43 6.15 -8.21
N THR A 39 -8.19 6.50 -9.23
CA THR A 39 -9.44 5.83 -9.57
C THR A 39 -9.28 4.32 -9.77
N ASP A 40 -8.15 3.89 -10.33
CA ASP A 40 -7.92 2.48 -10.63
C ASP A 40 -7.23 1.71 -9.51
N PHE A 41 -6.92 2.37 -8.40
CA PHE A 41 -6.22 1.70 -7.28
C PHE A 41 -6.97 0.49 -6.75
N PRO A 42 -8.31 0.54 -6.56
CA PRO A 42 -9.00 -0.66 -6.07
C PRO A 42 -8.78 -1.90 -6.93
N ALA A 43 -8.79 -1.76 -8.25
CA ALA A 43 -8.58 -2.90 -9.14
C ALA A 43 -7.16 -3.47 -9.00
N HIS A 44 -6.17 -2.59 -8.89
CA HIS A 44 -4.78 -3.03 -8.73
C HIS A 44 -4.57 -3.69 -7.36
N LEU A 45 -5.17 -3.13 -6.31
CA LEU A 45 -5.07 -3.72 -4.97
C LEU A 45 -5.69 -5.10 -4.92
N GLU A 46 -6.80 -5.29 -5.65
CA GLU A 46 -7.45 -6.61 -5.70
C GLU A 46 -6.55 -7.64 -6.37
N VAL A 47 -5.89 -7.26 -7.47
CA VAL A 47 -4.95 -8.15 -8.15
C VAL A 47 -3.83 -8.60 -7.21
N LEU A 48 -3.27 -7.66 -6.45
CA LEU A 48 -2.22 -7.99 -5.49
C LEU A 48 -2.74 -8.90 -4.39
N TRP A 49 -3.94 -8.63 -3.90
CA TRP A 49 -4.54 -9.44 -2.83
C TRP A 49 -4.76 -10.89 -3.26
N ASP A 50 -5.13 -11.10 -4.52
CA ASP A 50 -5.45 -12.43 -5.02
C ASP A 50 -4.21 -13.31 -5.21
N MET A 51 -3.06 -12.74 -5.47
CA MET A 51 -1.77 -13.45 -5.56
C MET A 51 -1.81 -14.67 -6.47
N LYS A 52 -2.32 -14.47 -7.71
CA LYS A 52 -2.54 -15.59 -8.62
C LYS A 52 -1.44 -15.83 -9.63
N ASN A 53 -0.84 -14.78 -10.19
CA ASN A 53 0.30 -14.97 -11.08
C ASN A 53 1.22 -13.77 -11.07
N VAL A 54 2.51 -14.04 -11.33
CA VAL A 54 3.56 -13.05 -11.23
C VAL A 54 3.38 -11.91 -12.21
N ASP A 55 2.96 -12.20 -13.44
CA ASP A 55 2.82 -11.16 -14.45
C ASP A 55 1.75 -10.14 -14.05
N ALA A 56 0.63 -10.61 -13.52
CA ALA A 56 -0.42 -9.72 -13.06
C ALA A 56 0.06 -8.89 -11.86
N ILE A 57 0.82 -9.50 -10.95
CA ILE A 57 1.41 -8.81 -9.80
C ILE A 57 2.35 -7.69 -10.29
N ASP A 58 3.18 -7.98 -11.29
CA ASP A 58 4.11 -6.99 -11.80
C ASP A 58 3.37 -5.78 -12.39
N VAL A 59 2.35 -6.04 -13.19
CA VAL A 59 1.60 -4.95 -13.82
C VAL A 59 0.90 -4.09 -12.77
N ALA A 60 0.15 -4.71 -11.87
CA ALA A 60 -0.60 -3.98 -10.86
C ALA A 60 0.34 -3.28 -9.88
N GLY A 61 1.40 -3.97 -9.47
CA GLY A 61 2.37 -3.43 -8.52
C GLY A 61 3.12 -2.23 -9.09
N GLU A 62 3.51 -2.30 -10.36
CA GLU A 62 4.21 -1.21 -10.99
C GLU A 62 3.33 0.01 -11.15
N GLU A 63 2.06 -0.19 -11.54
CA GLU A 63 1.11 0.91 -11.65
C GLU A 63 0.90 1.60 -10.31
N LEU A 64 0.75 0.84 -9.25
CA LEU A 64 0.61 1.42 -7.92
C LEU A 64 1.90 2.14 -7.52
N ALA A 65 3.05 1.49 -7.68
CA ALA A 65 4.32 2.03 -7.23
C ALA A 65 4.62 3.36 -7.89
N GLN A 66 4.45 3.46 -9.21
CA GLN A 66 4.72 4.69 -9.95
C GLN A 66 3.79 5.83 -9.55
N ASN A 67 2.58 5.49 -9.12
CA ASN A 67 1.59 6.51 -8.80
C ASN A 67 1.61 6.96 -7.34
N ILE A 68 2.23 6.21 -6.45
CA ILE A 68 2.31 6.60 -5.04
C ILE A 68 3.68 7.21 -4.68
N GLU A 69 4.69 6.96 -5.51
CA GLU A 69 6.01 7.55 -5.29
C GLU A 69 6.67 7.77 -6.65
N HIS A 70 7.22 8.95 -6.89
CA HIS A 70 7.93 9.25 -8.11
C HIS A 70 8.95 10.36 -7.83
N GLN A 71 10.22 10.08 -8.12
CA GLN A 71 11.30 11.04 -7.93
C GLN A 71 11.28 11.64 -6.52
N SER A 72 11.12 10.78 -5.52
CA SER A 72 11.08 11.14 -4.10
C SER A 72 9.88 11.98 -3.69
N THR A 73 8.81 11.98 -4.50
CA THR A 73 7.57 12.68 -4.17
C THR A 73 6.48 11.68 -3.82
N LEU A 74 5.80 11.91 -2.71
CA LEU A 74 4.62 11.15 -2.31
C LEU A 74 3.37 11.99 -2.56
N TRP A 75 2.24 11.34 -2.74
CA TRP A 75 1.01 11.99 -3.17
C TRP A 75 -0.11 11.77 -2.17
N HIS A 76 -1.27 12.42 -2.40
CA HIS A 76 -2.40 12.31 -1.48
C HIS A 76 -2.91 10.88 -1.35
N ALA A 77 -2.83 10.09 -2.41
CA ALA A 77 -3.27 8.71 -2.38
C ALA A 77 -2.33 7.81 -1.58
N THR A 78 -1.07 8.21 -1.40
CA THR A 78 -0.05 7.33 -0.82
C THR A 78 -0.40 6.79 0.56
N PRO A 79 -0.79 7.62 1.55
CA PRO A 79 -1.08 7.08 2.88
C PRO A 79 -2.27 6.11 2.88
N PHE A 80 -3.27 6.35 2.02
CA PHE A 80 -4.41 5.44 1.95
C PHE A 80 -4.02 4.13 1.29
N ALA A 81 -3.24 4.19 0.20
CA ALA A 81 -2.75 2.98 -0.43
C ALA A 81 -1.90 2.15 0.53
N MET A 82 -1.11 2.80 1.37
CA MET A 82 -0.25 2.11 2.33
C MET A 82 -1.03 1.24 3.30
N ILE A 83 -2.21 1.68 3.72
CA ILE A 83 -3.03 0.86 4.63
C ILE A 83 -3.28 -0.52 4.00
N PHE A 84 -3.67 -0.53 2.74
CA PHE A 84 -4.02 -1.77 2.06
C PHE A 84 -2.80 -2.56 1.62
N LEU A 85 -1.73 -1.86 1.22
CA LEU A 85 -0.49 -2.55 0.88
C LEU A 85 0.12 -3.27 2.08
N LEU A 86 0.00 -2.69 3.28
CA LEU A 86 0.47 -3.36 4.49
C LEU A 86 -0.37 -4.59 4.80
N ARG A 87 -1.70 -4.54 4.58
CA ARG A 87 -2.55 -5.72 4.75
C ARG A 87 -2.18 -6.82 3.75
N ILE A 88 -1.92 -6.43 2.50
CA ILE A 88 -1.50 -7.36 1.46
C ILE A 88 -0.15 -7.98 1.82
N PHE A 89 0.77 -7.17 2.33
CA PHE A 89 2.09 -7.65 2.74
C PHE A 89 1.96 -8.69 3.85
N LYS A 90 1.12 -8.42 4.85
CA LYS A 90 0.89 -9.36 5.92
C LYS A 90 0.35 -10.69 5.39
N LYS A 91 -0.64 -10.62 4.48
CA LYS A 91 -1.18 -11.83 3.86
C LYS A 91 -0.12 -12.57 3.08
N ALA A 92 0.71 -11.85 2.32
CA ALA A 92 1.76 -12.47 1.53
C ALA A 92 2.78 -13.19 2.42
N LEU A 93 3.15 -12.57 3.54
CA LEU A 93 4.06 -13.21 4.49
C LEU A 93 3.48 -14.49 5.06
N GLU A 94 2.18 -14.51 5.32
CA GLU A 94 1.52 -15.68 5.87
C GLU A 94 1.42 -16.82 4.86
N GLU A 95 1.34 -16.50 3.57
CA GLU A 95 1.15 -17.50 2.52
C GLU A 95 2.42 -17.88 1.77
N ARG A 96 3.52 -17.21 2.02
CA ARG A 96 4.72 -17.32 1.19
C ARG A 96 5.33 -18.73 1.13
N THR A 97 5.10 -19.55 2.14
CA THR A 97 5.64 -20.91 2.15
C THR A 97 4.84 -21.88 1.29
N GLN A 98 3.60 -21.51 0.96
CA GLN A 98 2.70 -22.35 0.18
C GLN A 98 2.36 -21.75 -1.18
N ASN A 99 2.76 -20.50 -1.41
CA ASN A 99 2.40 -19.78 -2.64
C ASN A 99 3.60 -18.97 -3.10
N GLU A 100 4.22 -19.40 -4.21
CA GLU A 100 5.40 -18.72 -4.74
C GLU A 100 5.09 -17.28 -5.17
N VAL A 101 3.87 -17.03 -5.63
CA VAL A 101 3.46 -15.66 -6.01
C VAL A 101 3.45 -14.76 -4.79
N ALA A 102 2.97 -15.28 -3.66
CA ALA A 102 2.97 -14.52 -2.41
C ALA A 102 4.40 -14.20 -1.97
N HIS A 103 5.32 -15.15 -2.10
CA HIS A 103 6.72 -14.92 -1.77
C HIS A 103 7.30 -13.80 -2.65
N TYR A 104 7.06 -13.88 -3.94
CA TYR A 104 7.51 -12.87 -4.89
C TYR A 104 6.95 -11.49 -4.54
N LEU A 105 5.64 -11.42 -4.28
CA LEU A 105 4.99 -10.15 -3.94
C LEU A 105 5.56 -9.57 -2.65
N ALA A 106 5.82 -10.41 -1.64
CA ALA A 106 6.39 -9.92 -0.38
C ALA A 106 7.72 -9.22 -0.62
N GLU A 107 8.57 -9.77 -1.49
CA GLU A 107 9.85 -9.16 -1.81
C GLU A 107 9.68 -7.83 -2.54
N GLN A 108 8.73 -7.78 -3.48
CA GLN A 108 8.46 -6.55 -4.20
C GLN A 108 7.95 -5.45 -3.28
N LEU A 109 7.11 -5.80 -2.31
CA LEU A 109 6.58 -4.82 -1.37
C LEU A 109 7.64 -4.29 -0.42
N VAL A 110 8.60 -5.13 0.00
CA VAL A 110 9.71 -4.65 0.82
C VAL A 110 10.50 -3.57 0.08
N ASP A 111 10.77 -3.78 -1.21
CA ASP A 111 11.47 -2.79 -2.00
C ASP A 111 10.70 -1.48 -2.09
N LEU A 112 9.40 -1.56 -2.33
CA LEU A 112 8.55 -0.37 -2.40
C LEU A 112 8.51 0.37 -1.07
N PHE A 113 8.34 -0.36 0.03
CA PHE A 113 8.29 0.26 1.35
C PHE A 113 9.61 0.94 1.70
N THR A 114 10.73 0.37 1.26
CA THR A 114 12.04 0.96 1.48
C THR A 114 12.14 2.32 0.78
N VAL A 115 11.69 2.37 -0.48
CA VAL A 115 11.71 3.62 -1.25
C VAL A 115 10.81 4.68 -0.59
N ILE A 116 9.63 4.28 -0.16
CA ILE A 116 8.70 5.20 0.50
C ILE A 116 9.30 5.72 1.81
N ALA A 117 9.92 4.84 2.58
CA ALA A 117 10.53 5.24 3.85
C ALA A 117 11.63 6.26 3.63
N GLU A 118 12.39 6.14 2.55
CA GLU A 118 13.43 7.11 2.22
C GLU A 118 12.85 8.48 1.89
N CYS A 119 11.65 8.53 1.33
CA CYS A 119 11.01 9.81 1.04
C CYS A 119 10.56 10.55 2.30
N ILE A 120 10.35 9.85 3.39
CA ILE A 120 9.81 10.42 4.61
C ILE A 120 10.90 11.00 5.51
N ARG A 121 12.14 10.63 5.30
CA ARG A 121 13.26 11.09 6.12
C ARG A 121 13.59 12.56 5.95
#